data_c224f8f186a9b9682a92dda93c396d7f
#
_entry.id   c224f8f186a9b9682a92dda93c396d7f
#
_cell.length_a   1.000
_cell.length_b   1.000
_cell.length_c   1.000
_cell.angle_alpha   90.00
_cell.angle_beta   90.00
_cell.angle_gamma   90.00
#
_symmetry.space_group_name_H-M   'P 1'
#
loop_
_entity.id
_entity.type
_entity.pdbx_description
1 polymer ?
#
loop_
_entity_poly.entity_id
_entity_poly.type
_entity_poly.pdbx_seq_one_letter_code
_entity_poly.pdbx_strand_id
1 'polypeptide(L)'
;MNNEVVIRLLDFARDDFGELTDLIQRAYAQYIPSGVVFKAASQDEVTTRRRCAEGVTFVAKLDDLLAGTITLCVAQPDESIAWYSRPGVAYFIQFAVRPEMQGRGIGSLLLRHVEAAARTMGRNELSLDTAETALTLRTWYRNQGFEEVSTTKHPESHHQSIIFSKRLD
;
A
#
# COMPACT_ATOMS: atom_id res chain seq x y z
N MET A 1 -16.21 24.56 -5.23
CA MET A 1 -14.88 23.97 -5.02
C MET A 1 -14.98 22.52 -5.49
N ASN A 2 -14.20 22.15 -6.50
CA ASN A 2 -14.20 20.77 -7.02
C ASN A 2 -13.53 19.88 -5.98
N ASN A 3 -14.32 19.09 -5.26
CA ASN A 3 -13.81 18.05 -4.34
C ASN A 3 -13.34 16.82 -5.13
N GLU A 4 -12.55 17.02 -6.18
CA GLU A 4 -12.08 15.93 -7.02
C GLU A 4 -10.72 15.40 -6.52
N VAL A 5 -10.66 14.09 -6.32
CA VAL A 5 -9.40 13.42 -5.95
C VAL A 5 -8.55 13.26 -7.20
N VAL A 6 -7.36 13.84 -7.18
CA VAL A 6 -6.37 13.72 -8.25
C VAL A 6 -5.30 12.71 -7.83
N ILE A 7 -5.07 11.70 -8.67
CA ILE A 7 -3.97 10.73 -8.47
C ILE A 7 -2.86 11.02 -9.48
N ARG A 8 -1.64 11.11 -9.00
CA ARG A 8 -0.45 11.33 -9.82
C ARG A 8 0.77 10.56 -9.26
N LEU A 9 1.81 10.50 -10.06
CA LEU A 9 3.11 10.02 -9.60
C LEU A 9 3.68 10.93 -8.50
N LEU A 10 4.37 10.30 -7.54
CA LEU A 10 5.18 11.02 -6.55
C LEU A 10 6.35 11.71 -7.25
N ASP A 11 6.55 12.98 -6.98
CA ASP A 11 7.71 13.76 -7.43
C ASP A 11 8.77 13.80 -6.32
N PHE A 12 9.85 13.03 -6.49
CA PHE A 12 10.93 12.92 -5.50
C PHE A 12 11.67 14.22 -5.21
N ALA A 13 11.57 15.21 -6.11
CA ALA A 13 12.24 16.50 -5.97
C ALA A 13 11.34 17.58 -5.34
N ARG A 14 10.02 17.43 -5.43
CA ARG A 14 9.07 18.48 -5.06
C ARG A 14 8.12 18.09 -3.94
N ASP A 15 7.77 16.81 -3.82
CA ASP A 15 6.85 16.35 -2.77
C ASP A 15 7.53 16.32 -1.40
N ASP A 16 6.78 16.70 -0.39
CA ASP A 16 7.24 16.73 1.00
C ASP A 16 7.18 15.32 1.61
N PHE A 17 8.35 14.71 1.81
CA PHE A 17 8.44 13.38 2.42
C PHE A 17 8.14 13.39 3.93
N GLY A 18 8.28 14.52 4.60
CA GLY A 18 7.82 14.67 5.99
C GLY A 18 6.30 14.56 6.09
N GLU A 19 5.56 15.26 5.20
CA GLU A 19 4.09 15.14 5.11
C GLU A 19 3.65 13.72 4.72
N LEU A 20 4.35 13.09 3.77
CA LEU A 20 4.06 11.72 3.35
C LEU A 20 4.31 10.72 4.47
N THR A 21 5.38 10.89 5.24
CA THR A 21 5.71 10.04 6.39
C THR A 21 4.67 10.19 7.50
N ASP A 22 4.27 11.42 7.83
CA ASP A 22 3.20 11.68 8.81
C ASP A 22 1.89 11.00 8.40
N LEU A 23 1.49 11.11 7.13
CA LEU A 23 0.31 10.44 6.61
C LEU A 23 0.37 8.93 6.83
N ILE A 24 1.50 8.30 6.46
CA ILE A 24 1.68 6.85 6.59
C ILE A 24 1.67 6.44 8.06
N GLN A 25 2.43 7.11 8.92
CA GLN A 25 2.47 6.84 10.36
C GLN A 25 1.06 6.90 10.97
N ARG A 26 0.31 7.96 10.70
CA ARG A 26 -1.04 8.14 11.26
C ARG A 26 -2.02 7.10 10.73
N ALA A 27 -1.96 6.77 9.44
CA ALA A 27 -2.82 5.75 8.84
C ALA A 27 -2.61 4.36 9.49
N TYR A 28 -1.39 4.01 9.87
CA TYR A 28 -1.09 2.73 10.50
C TYR A 28 -1.18 2.75 12.03
N ALA A 29 -0.96 3.89 12.67
CA ALA A 29 -1.10 4.04 14.13
C ALA A 29 -2.53 3.78 14.62
N GLN A 30 -3.54 3.97 13.78
CA GLN A 30 -4.95 3.71 14.11
C GLN A 30 -5.23 2.24 14.50
N TYR A 31 -4.36 1.29 14.11
CA TYR A 31 -4.52 -0.13 14.42
C TYR A 31 -3.90 -0.54 15.77
N ILE A 32 -3.04 0.30 16.37
CA ILE A 32 -2.37 0.00 17.63
C ILE A 32 -3.36 -0.31 18.77
N PRO A 33 -4.47 0.43 18.95
CA PRO A 33 -5.45 0.13 20.00
C PRO A 33 -6.08 -1.26 19.85
N SER A 34 -6.13 -1.84 18.66
CA SER A 34 -6.62 -3.21 18.42
C SER A 34 -5.52 -4.27 18.54
N GLY A 35 -4.31 -3.91 18.95
CA GLY A 35 -3.19 -4.82 19.17
C GLY A 35 -2.39 -5.12 17.90
N VAL A 36 -2.65 -4.44 16.78
CA VAL A 36 -1.89 -4.61 15.54
C VAL A 36 -0.86 -3.49 15.41
N VAL A 37 0.42 -3.86 15.48
CA VAL A 37 1.54 -2.91 15.33
C VAL A 37 2.25 -3.14 14.01
N PHE A 38 2.08 -2.19 13.09
CA PHE A 38 2.81 -2.16 11.83
C PHE A 38 4.08 -1.32 11.96
N LYS A 39 5.18 -1.73 11.34
CA LYS A 39 6.42 -0.92 11.27
C LYS A 39 6.17 0.47 10.64
N ALA A 40 5.24 0.55 9.71
CA ALA A 40 4.84 1.82 9.08
C ALA A 40 4.31 2.87 10.07
N ALA A 41 3.80 2.45 11.24
CA ALA A 41 3.34 3.38 12.30
C ALA A 41 4.48 4.19 12.93
N SER A 42 5.73 3.77 12.76
CA SER A 42 6.91 4.42 13.35
C SER A 42 8.08 4.61 12.38
N GLN A 43 7.89 4.35 11.09
CA GLN A 43 8.95 4.57 10.10
C GLN A 43 9.32 6.04 9.98
N ASP A 44 10.59 6.33 9.78
CA ASP A 44 11.09 7.68 9.55
C ASP A 44 11.02 8.10 8.07
N GLU A 45 11.35 9.34 7.79
CA GLU A 45 11.35 9.91 6.44
C GLU A 45 12.35 9.20 5.51
N VAL A 46 13.50 8.80 6.02
CA VAL A 46 14.54 8.08 5.26
C VAL A 46 13.97 6.73 4.79
N THR A 47 13.29 6.02 5.67
CA THR A 47 12.61 4.76 5.37
C THR A 47 11.47 4.97 4.37
N THR A 48 10.67 6.02 4.53
CA THR A 48 9.59 6.36 3.60
C THR A 48 10.15 6.59 2.20
N ARG A 49 11.18 7.43 2.07
CA ARG A 49 11.84 7.73 0.79
C ARG A 49 12.42 6.47 0.13
N ARG A 50 13.13 5.65 0.90
CA ARG A 50 13.69 4.39 0.41
C ARG A 50 12.58 3.46 -0.12
N ARG A 51 11.52 3.26 0.65
CA ARG A 51 10.41 2.38 0.26
C ARG A 51 9.63 2.90 -0.94
N CYS A 52 9.47 4.21 -1.09
CA CYS A 52 8.90 4.80 -2.30
C CYS A 52 9.76 4.53 -3.54
N ALA A 53 11.08 4.44 -3.38
CA ALA A 53 12.02 4.16 -4.47
C ALA A 53 12.09 2.68 -4.85
N GLU A 54 11.49 1.76 -4.08
CA GLU A 54 11.41 0.34 -4.41
C GLU A 54 10.48 0.05 -5.61
N GLY A 55 9.64 1.01 -5.98
CA GLY A 55 8.68 0.84 -7.07
C GLY A 55 8.17 2.15 -7.65
N VAL A 56 6.96 2.13 -8.17
CA VAL A 56 6.27 3.29 -8.71
C VAL A 56 5.27 3.79 -7.66
N THR A 57 5.53 4.96 -7.09
CA THR A 57 4.69 5.53 -6.04
C THR A 57 3.70 6.53 -6.61
N PHE A 58 2.43 6.34 -6.25
CA PHE A 58 1.34 7.26 -6.55
C PHE A 58 0.88 7.96 -5.28
N VAL A 59 0.48 9.22 -5.42
CA VAL A 59 -0.14 10.02 -4.37
C VAL A 59 -1.52 10.49 -4.81
N ALA A 60 -2.45 10.49 -3.87
CA ALA A 60 -3.78 11.07 -4.04
C ALA A 60 -3.81 12.42 -3.34
N LYS A 61 -4.28 13.46 -4.03
CA LYS A 61 -4.53 14.77 -3.48
C LYS A 61 -6.02 15.10 -3.55
N LEU A 62 -6.54 15.70 -2.51
CA LEU A 62 -7.86 16.32 -2.48
C LEU A 62 -7.64 17.80 -2.27
N ASP A 63 -7.95 18.61 -3.27
CA ASP A 63 -7.47 19.97 -3.40
C ASP A 63 -5.91 19.97 -3.32
N ASP A 64 -5.30 20.76 -2.45
CA ASP A 64 -3.84 20.76 -2.26
C ASP A 64 -3.35 19.82 -1.15
N LEU A 65 -4.26 19.12 -0.45
CA LEU A 65 -3.93 18.29 0.69
C LEU A 65 -3.60 16.85 0.24
N LEU A 66 -2.46 16.35 0.71
CA LEU A 66 -2.08 14.95 0.51
C LEU A 66 -3.04 14.02 1.26
N ALA A 67 -3.80 13.22 0.52
CA ALA A 67 -4.90 12.40 1.03
C ALA A 67 -4.54 10.92 1.15
N GLY A 68 -3.63 10.42 0.32
CA GLY A 68 -3.24 9.02 0.33
C GLY A 68 -2.04 8.71 -0.55
N THR A 69 -1.53 7.50 -0.42
CA THR A 69 -0.38 7.00 -1.19
C THR A 69 -0.44 5.48 -1.36
N ILE A 70 0.25 4.98 -2.37
CA ILE A 70 0.47 3.56 -2.64
C ILE A 70 1.71 3.39 -3.52
N THR A 71 2.53 2.38 -3.25
CA THR A 71 3.72 2.07 -4.08
C THR A 71 3.54 0.72 -4.74
N LEU A 72 3.55 0.70 -6.06
CA LEU A 72 3.49 -0.52 -6.89
C LEU A 72 4.90 -1.05 -7.12
N CYS A 73 5.12 -2.30 -6.76
CA CYS A 73 6.41 -2.97 -6.87
C CYS A 73 6.32 -4.21 -7.77
N VAL A 74 7.46 -4.59 -8.32
CA VAL A 74 7.69 -5.91 -8.91
C VAL A 74 8.86 -6.56 -8.18
N ALA A 75 8.86 -7.89 -8.11
CA ALA A 75 9.89 -8.62 -7.39
C ALA A 75 11.29 -8.27 -7.90
N GLN A 76 12.19 -8.08 -6.97
CA GLN A 76 13.62 -7.94 -7.21
C GLN A 76 14.29 -9.33 -7.07
N PRO A 77 15.54 -9.50 -7.55
CA PRO A 77 16.24 -10.79 -7.48
C PRO A 77 16.39 -11.35 -6.05
N ASP A 78 16.38 -10.50 -5.04
CA ASP A 78 16.49 -10.82 -3.62
C ASP A 78 15.14 -10.80 -2.87
N GLU A 79 14.03 -10.87 -3.60
CA GLU A 79 12.68 -10.87 -3.02
C GLU A 79 12.50 -12.02 -2.02
N SER A 80 12.20 -11.68 -0.77
CA SER A 80 12.06 -12.63 0.33
C SER A 80 10.70 -13.33 0.37
N ILE A 81 9.68 -12.74 -0.24
CA ILE A 81 8.33 -13.32 -0.28
C ILE A 81 8.15 -14.10 -1.58
N ALA A 82 8.21 -15.41 -1.49
CA ALA A 82 8.17 -16.32 -2.63
C ALA A 82 6.96 -16.08 -3.56
N TRP A 83 5.81 -15.68 -3.02
CA TRP A 83 4.64 -15.38 -3.84
C TRP A 83 4.89 -14.22 -4.82
N TYR A 84 5.61 -13.19 -4.37
CA TYR A 84 5.90 -12.02 -5.19
C TYR A 84 6.89 -12.31 -6.33
N SER A 85 7.73 -13.35 -6.16
CA SER A 85 8.67 -13.79 -7.20
C SER A 85 8.03 -14.60 -8.34
N ARG A 86 6.74 -14.89 -8.27
CA ARG A 86 6.03 -15.63 -9.33
C ARG A 86 5.90 -14.77 -10.60
N PRO A 87 6.02 -15.39 -11.80
CA PRO A 87 5.84 -14.67 -13.05
C PRO A 87 4.47 -13.98 -13.13
N GLY A 88 4.46 -12.75 -13.60
CA GLY A 88 3.23 -11.96 -13.78
C GLY A 88 2.69 -11.30 -12.51
N VAL A 89 3.27 -11.55 -11.34
CA VAL A 89 2.87 -10.91 -10.08
C VAL A 89 3.51 -9.53 -9.95
N ALA A 90 2.68 -8.54 -9.61
CA ALA A 90 3.10 -7.30 -8.98
C ALA A 90 2.53 -7.24 -7.55
N TYR A 91 3.10 -6.43 -6.71
CA TYR A 91 2.59 -6.21 -5.35
C TYR A 91 2.67 -4.74 -4.99
N PHE A 92 1.98 -4.34 -3.93
CA PHE A 92 2.05 -2.97 -3.46
C PHE A 92 2.40 -2.89 -1.97
N ILE A 93 3.06 -1.80 -1.63
CA ILE A 93 3.45 -1.44 -0.26
C ILE A 93 3.06 0.00 0.03
N GLN A 94 3.20 0.42 1.28
CA GLN A 94 2.95 1.79 1.73
C GLN A 94 1.57 2.33 1.33
N PHE A 95 0.57 1.46 1.30
CA PHE A 95 -0.80 1.86 0.99
C PHE A 95 -1.43 2.50 2.23
N ALA A 96 -1.69 3.79 2.13
CA ALA A 96 -2.22 4.57 3.22
C ALA A 96 -3.18 5.65 2.74
N VAL A 97 -4.23 5.89 3.51
CA VAL A 97 -5.16 7.02 3.34
C VAL A 97 -5.21 7.77 4.66
N ARG A 98 -5.11 9.10 4.58
CA ARG A 98 -5.21 9.99 5.75
C ARG A 98 -6.46 9.64 6.56
N PRO A 99 -6.36 9.40 7.88
CA PRO A 99 -7.48 8.88 8.69
C PRO A 99 -8.76 9.70 8.55
N GLU A 100 -8.65 11.03 8.52
CA GLU A 100 -9.79 11.95 8.40
C GLU A 100 -10.47 11.93 7.02
N MET A 101 -9.83 11.28 6.05
CA MET A 101 -10.30 11.16 4.66
C MET A 101 -10.71 9.75 4.28
N GLN A 102 -10.62 8.80 5.20
CA GLN A 102 -11.10 7.44 4.98
C GLN A 102 -12.63 7.41 4.81
N GLY A 103 -13.15 6.35 4.19
CA GLY A 103 -14.57 6.22 3.89
C GLY A 103 -15.07 7.08 2.72
N ARG A 104 -14.20 7.84 2.04
CA ARG A 104 -14.53 8.67 0.87
C ARG A 104 -14.16 8.04 -0.47
N GLY A 105 -13.79 6.78 -0.48
CA GLY A 105 -13.43 6.05 -1.71
C GLY A 105 -11.99 6.27 -2.20
N ILE A 106 -11.16 7.07 -1.51
CA ILE A 106 -9.79 7.39 -1.94
C ILE A 106 -8.92 6.13 -2.04
N GLY A 107 -9.02 5.23 -1.06
CA GLY A 107 -8.30 3.96 -1.09
C GLY A 107 -8.66 3.09 -2.30
N SER A 108 -9.95 2.99 -2.62
CA SER A 108 -10.42 2.24 -3.80
C SER A 108 -9.99 2.91 -5.11
N LEU A 109 -9.90 4.25 -5.15
CA LEU A 109 -9.38 4.99 -6.31
C LEU A 109 -7.89 4.70 -6.52
N LEU A 110 -7.06 4.79 -5.47
CA LEU A 110 -5.64 4.46 -5.51
C LEU A 110 -5.42 3.02 -5.97
N LEU A 111 -6.19 2.08 -5.42
CA LEU A 111 -6.08 0.67 -5.77
C LEU A 111 -6.41 0.40 -7.24
N ARG A 112 -7.51 0.97 -7.77
CA ARG A 112 -7.83 0.86 -9.20
C ARG A 112 -6.75 1.46 -10.09
N HIS A 113 -6.13 2.56 -9.67
CA HIS A 113 -5.04 3.19 -10.39
C HIS A 113 -3.81 2.28 -10.47
N VAL A 114 -3.45 1.64 -9.37
CA VAL A 114 -2.35 0.66 -9.31
C VAL A 114 -2.67 -0.60 -10.10
N GLU A 115 -3.90 -1.09 -10.09
CA GLU A 115 -4.33 -2.22 -10.93
C GLU A 115 -4.14 -1.90 -12.42
N ALA A 116 -4.54 -0.70 -12.86
CA ALA A 116 -4.35 -0.26 -14.24
C ALA A 116 -2.86 -0.13 -14.60
N ALA A 117 -2.04 0.43 -13.69
CA ALA A 117 -0.60 0.53 -13.88
C ALA A 117 0.07 -0.85 -13.97
N ALA A 118 -0.31 -1.80 -13.11
CA ALA A 118 0.20 -3.17 -13.15
C ALA A 118 -0.12 -3.86 -14.49
N ARG A 119 -1.35 -3.71 -15.01
CA ARG A 119 -1.70 -4.21 -16.35
C ARG A 119 -0.84 -3.59 -17.46
N THR A 120 -0.60 -2.29 -17.39
CA THR A 120 0.27 -1.59 -18.36
C THR A 120 1.71 -2.11 -18.32
N MET A 121 2.16 -2.58 -17.14
CA MET A 121 3.46 -3.24 -16.95
C MET A 121 3.45 -4.73 -17.37
N GLY A 122 2.37 -5.22 -17.97
CA GLY A 122 2.23 -6.62 -18.37
C GLY A 122 2.04 -7.58 -17.21
N ARG A 123 1.59 -7.09 -16.03
CA ARG A 123 1.29 -7.93 -14.88
C ARG A 123 -0.18 -8.35 -14.91
N ASN A 124 -0.43 -9.60 -14.55
CA ASN A 124 -1.76 -10.19 -14.55
C ASN A 124 -2.25 -10.58 -13.15
N GLU A 125 -1.47 -10.26 -12.13
CA GLU A 125 -1.79 -10.53 -10.73
C GLU A 125 -1.24 -9.41 -9.85
N LEU A 126 -2.07 -8.91 -8.92
CA LEU A 126 -1.68 -7.90 -7.94
C LEU A 126 -1.80 -8.48 -6.54
N SER A 127 -0.74 -8.36 -5.74
CA SER A 127 -0.65 -8.94 -4.40
C SER A 127 -0.30 -7.91 -3.34
N LEU A 128 -0.52 -8.28 -2.10
CA LEU A 128 -0.11 -7.54 -0.90
C LEU A 128 0.04 -8.52 0.25
N ASP A 129 0.65 -8.08 1.35
CA ASP A 129 0.55 -8.77 2.62
C ASP A 129 0.10 -7.84 3.74
N THR A 130 -0.60 -8.40 4.72
CA THR A 130 -1.02 -7.68 5.92
C THR A 130 -1.01 -8.62 7.13
N ALA A 131 -0.97 -8.06 8.34
CA ALA A 131 -0.97 -8.85 9.57
C ALA A 131 -2.21 -9.75 9.66
N GLU A 132 -2.03 -11.00 10.08
CA GLU A 132 -3.13 -11.96 10.26
C GLU A 132 -4.20 -11.45 11.24
N THR A 133 -3.80 -10.63 12.21
CA THR A 133 -4.66 -10.02 13.23
C THR A 133 -5.39 -8.76 12.76
N ALA A 134 -5.04 -8.21 11.60
CA ALA A 134 -5.66 -7.00 11.03
C ALA A 134 -7.00 -7.32 10.35
N LEU A 135 -7.99 -7.77 11.11
CA LEU A 135 -9.26 -8.30 10.61
C LEU A 135 -10.04 -7.31 9.75
N THR A 136 -10.05 -6.02 10.12
CA THR A 136 -10.71 -4.96 9.35
C THR A 136 -10.08 -4.79 7.98
N LEU A 137 -8.73 -4.78 7.89
CA LEU A 137 -8.03 -4.70 6.60
C LEU A 137 -8.26 -5.94 5.75
N ARG A 138 -8.21 -7.13 6.35
CA ARG A 138 -8.49 -8.39 5.64
C ARG A 138 -9.88 -8.38 5.02
N THR A 139 -10.88 -7.95 5.77
CA THR A 139 -12.25 -7.81 5.25
C THR A 139 -12.33 -6.80 4.12
N TRP A 140 -11.66 -5.66 4.27
CA TRP A 140 -11.64 -4.63 3.24
C TRP A 140 -11.01 -5.14 1.93
N TYR A 141 -9.86 -5.85 2.00
CA TYR A 141 -9.22 -6.42 0.81
C TYR A 141 -10.07 -7.48 0.13
N ARG A 142 -10.75 -8.34 0.89
CA ARG A 142 -11.73 -9.29 0.29
C ARG A 142 -12.84 -8.55 -0.47
N ASN A 143 -13.35 -7.46 0.07
CA ASN A 143 -14.36 -6.63 -0.59
C ASN A 143 -13.82 -5.91 -1.85
N GLN A 144 -12.51 -5.74 -1.97
CA GLN A 144 -11.85 -5.26 -3.18
C GLN A 144 -11.54 -6.38 -4.20
N GLY A 145 -11.94 -7.60 -3.93
CA GLY A 145 -11.78 -8.76 -4.83
C GLY A 145 -10.46 -9.51 -4.66
N PHE A 146 -9.73 -9.29 -3.57
CA PHE A 146 -8.55 -10.08 -3.23
C PHE A 146 -8.93 -11.34 -2.47
N GLU A 147 -8.17 -12.41 -2.70
CA GLU A 147 -8.27 -13.68 -1.99
C GLU A 147 -7.02 -13.94 -1.16
N GLU A 148 -7.17 -14.62 -0.02
CA GLU A 148 -6.06 -15.09 0.78
C GLU A 148 -5.42 -16.31 0.11
N VAL A 149 -4.15 -16.22 -0.23
CA VAL A 149 -3.47 -17.24 -1.04
C VAL A 149 -2.32 -17.92 -0.34
N SER A 150 -1.70 -17.28 0.64
CA SER A 150 -0.54 -17.82 1.37
C SER A 150 -0.31 -17.05 2.66
N THR A 151 0.69 -17.49 3.41
CA THR A 151 1.18 -16.81 4.61
C THR A 151 2.68 -16.59 4.51
N THR A 152 3.17 -15.57 5.19
CA THR A 152 4.60 -15.31 5.34
C THR A 152 4.89 -14.77 6.74
N LYS A 153 6.15 -14.86 7.15
CA LYS A 153 6.60 -14.28 8.42
C LYS A 153 7.83 -13.44 8.14
N HIS A 154 7.69 -12.14 8.32
CA HIS A 154 8.84 -11.25 8.26
C HIS A 154 9.77 -11.50 9.45
N PRO A 155 11.10 -11.53 9.25
CA PRO A 155 12.07 -11.92 10.30
C PRO A 155 11.94 -11.14 11.61
N GLU A 156 11.52 -9.89 11.50
CA GLU A 156 11.41 -8.99 12.66
C GLU A 156 9.95 -8.77 13.12
N SER A 157 9.00 -9.54 12.56
CA SER A 157 7.59 -9.43 12.93
C SER A 157 7.23 -10.41 14.03
N HIS A 158 6.44 -9.96 15.00
CA HIS A 158 5.89 -10.80 16.08
C HIS A 158 4.65 -11.58 15.62
N HIS A 159 4.07 -11.25 14.47
CA HIS A 159 2.89 -11.89 13.91
C HIS A 159 3.15 -12.41 12.51
N GLN A 160 2.30 -13.34 12.09
CA GLN A 160 2.27 -13.83 10.72
C GLN A 160 1.56 -12.82 9.82
N SER A 161 1.98 -12.73 8.56
CA SER A 161 1.29 -11.97 7.52
C SER A 161 0.50 -12.92 6.62
N ILE A 162 -0.66 -12.47 6.20
CA ILE A 162 -1.47 -13.12 5.18
C ILE A 162 -1.18 -12.45 3.83
N ILE A 163 -0.86 -13.26 2.83
CA ILE A 163 -0.70 -12.79 1.46
C ILE A 163 -2.05 -12.83 0.77
N PHE A 164 -2.45 -11.70 0.23
CA PHE A 164 -3.63 -11.52 -0.61
C PHE A 164 -3.22 -11.39 -2.07
N SER A 165 -4.03 -11.90 -2.96
CA SER A 165 -3.82 -11.78 -4.39
C SER A 165 -5.12 -11.59 -5.14
N LYS A 166 -5.06 -10.84 -6.26
CA LYS A 166 -6.16 -10.59 -7.17
C LYS A 166 -5.68 -10.72 -8.59
N ARG A 167 -6.39 -11.49 -9.42
CA ARG A 167 -6.14 -11.54 -10.85
C ARG A 167 -6.58 -10.24 -11.51
N LEU A 168 -5.79 -9.78 -12.45
CA LEU A 168 -6.02 -8.56 -13.22
C LEU A 168 -6.43 -8.96 -14.64
N ASP A 169 -7.69 -9.28 -14.83
CA ASP A 169 -8.23 -9.62 -16.15
C ASP A 169 -8.34 -8.40 -17.06
#